data_1ac617fb764b67f85fa865b12f8c055a
#
_entry.id   1ac617fb764b67f85fa865b12f8c055a
#
_cell.length_a   1.000
_cell.length_b   1.000
_cell.length_c   1.000
_cell.angle_alpha   90.00
_cell.angle_beta   90.00
_cell.angle_gamma   90.00
#
_symmetry.space_group_name_H-M   'P 1'
#
loop_
_entity.id
_entity.type
_entity.pdbx_description
1 polymer ?
#
loop_
_entity_poly.entity_id
_entity_poly.type
_entity_poly.pdbx_seq_one_letter_code
_entity_poly.pdbx_strand_id
1 'polypeptide(L)'
;MAVDTQLEILDLRHFSARQLRPLLETEARVWEQQLRWNYQSSTELLLQYLDSRILPGFVALDRGRVCGFTFCVYEGHKAVVGDAYAVADNPSVALNITHTLLRPLLDLLLHSPNISRIESQLLLYSAGSIEEPFFQAGFVMHPRLYMEYDFPAAKPATAYSQSPFASQLPDHIELCRWSPAHYQPAAELIHESYIGHIDALINDQYCSLHGSLRFLHNIVRFPGCGVFDADQSWVLRDKRNGSLIGMVLCSRVAENVAHITQLCIATAYRGHRFGGSLLKHCLSHLAASGFAAITLTVTEANTQAVQLYENLGFFTRHRFDAMVLDKTQMPSPQG
;
A
#
# COMPACT_ATOMS: atom_id res chain seq x y z
N MET A 1 -1.50 36.24 19.22
CA MET A 1 -0.63 35.72 20.26
C MET A 1 -0.23 34.32 19.79
N ALA A 2 1.04 34.10 19.40
CA ALA A 2 1.54 32.77 19.13
C ALA A 2 1.49 31.98 20.43
N VAL A 3 0.68 30.94 20.49
CA VAL A 3 0.69 29.98 21.59
C VAL A 3 2.02 29.26 21.47
N ASP A 4 2.94 29.53 22.38
CA ASP A 4 4.20 28.82 22.52
C ASP A 4 3.86 27.36 22.87
N THR A 5 3.68 26.54 21.86
CA THR A 5 3.39 25.10 22.01
C THR A 5 4.71 24.47 22.39
N GLN A 6 4.88 24.11 23.64
CA GLN A 6 6.02 23.34 24.13
C GLN A 6 5.91 21.91 23.61
N LEU A 7 6.27 21.73 22.33
CA LEU A 7 6.28 20.43 21.68
C LEU A 7 7.57 19.70 22.05
N GLU A 8 7.44 18.54 22.68
CA GLU A 8 8.56 17.66 23.01
C GLU A 8 8.57 16.46 22.06
N ILE A 9 9.74 16.14 21.48
CA ILE A 9 9.93 14.97 20.64
C ILE A 9 10.78 13.96 21.40
N LEU A 10 10.22 12.77 21.63
CA LEU A 10 10.84 11.73 22.43
C LEU A 10 10.89 10.41 21.62
N ASP A 11 11.81 9.51 22.02
CA ASP A 11 11.93 8.19 21.40
C ASP A 11 10.69 7.33 21.66
N LEU A 12 10.12 6.78 20.61
CA LEU A 12 8.92 5.94 20.64
C LEU A 12 9.05 4.74 21.58
N ARG A 13 10.24 4.18 21.73
CA ARG A 13 10.51 3.01 22.58
C ARG A 13 10.32 3.27 24.06
N HIS A 14 10.19 4.52 24.47
CA HIS A 14 9.88 4.88 25.86
C HIS A 14 8.37 4.82 26.15
N PHE A 15 7.53 4.63 25.13
CA PHE A 15 6.08 4.63 25.25
C PHE A 15 5.51 3.22 25.17
N SER A 16 4.42 2.99 25.88
CA SER A 16 3.64 1.75 25.86
C SER A 16 2.46 1.83 24.89
N ALA A 17 1.94 0.67 24.49
CA ALA A 17 0.69 0.58 23.75
C ALA A 17 -0.45 1.38 24.40
N ARG A 18 -0.56 1.34 25.74
CA ARG A 18 -1.60 2.07 26.47
C ARG A 18 -1.54 3.58 26.24
N GLN A 19 -0.35 4.15 26.13
CA GLN A 19 -0.17 5.60 25.94
C GLN A 19 -0.47 6.03 24.50
N LEU A 20 -0.21 5.17 23.52
CA LEU A 20 -0.44 5.44 22.08
C LEU A 20 -1.85 5.07 21.63
N ARG A 21 -2.52 4.13 22.28
CA ARG A 21 -3.85 3.61 21.88
C ARG A 21 -4.87 4.70 21.50
N PRO A 22 -5.09 5.77 22.30
CA PRO A 22 -6.09 6.78 21.95
C PRO A 22 -5.79 7.49 20.62
N LEU A 23 -4.49 7.71 20.32
CA LEU A 23 -4.05 8.32 19.07
C LEU A 23 -4.27 7.38 17.90
N LEU A 24 -3.89 6.11 18.03
CA LEU A 24 -4.05 5.08 17.01
C LEU A 24 -5.52 4.77 16.70
N GLU A 25 -6.39 4.78 17.71
CA GLU A 25 -7.83 4.64 17.51
C GLU A 25 -8.45 5.85 16.77
N THR A 26 -7.87 7.03 16.95
CA THR A 26 -8.28 8.23 16.21
C THR A 26 -7.83 8.12 14.76
N GLU A 27 -6.62 7.68 14.52
CA GLU A 27 -6.08 7.41 13.20
C GLU A 27 -6.90 6.34 12.45
N ALA A 28 -7.22 5.23 13.10
CA ALA A 28 -8.04 4.16 12.50
C ALA A 28 -9.40 4.68 11.98
N ARG A 29 -10.01 5.64 12.70
CA ARG A 29 -11.23 6.32 12.21
C ARG A 29 -11.00 7.16 10.97
N VAL A 30 -9.84 7.80 10.84
CA VAL A 30 -9.48 8.56 9.63
C VAL A 30 -9.27 7.61 8.44
N TRP A 31 -8.61 6.46 8.64
CA TRP A 31 -8.49 5.41 7.62
C TRP A 31 -9.86 4.95 7.10
N GLU A 32 -10.80 4.71 8.00
CA GLU A 32 -12.16 4.28 7.63
C GLU A 32 -12.91 5.37 6.85
N GLN A 33 -12.85 6.62 7.31
CA GLN A 33 -13.56 7.74 6.69
C GLN A 33 -12.96 8.12 5.33
N GLN A 34 -11.64 8.21 5.25
CA GLN A 34 -10.93 8.69 4.06
C GLN A 34 -10.78 7.59 3.01
N LEU A 35 -10.47 6.35 3.42
CA LEU A 35 -10.08 5.26 2.53
C LEU A 35 -11.04 4.05 2.59
N ARG A 36 -12.09 4.10 3.41
CA ARG A 36 -13.01 2.97 3.67
C ARG A 36 -12.26 1.70 4.14
N TRP A 37 -11.20 1.91 4.89
CA TRP A 37 -10.31 0.87 5.36
C TRP A 37 -10.45 0.67 6.86
N ASN A 38 -10.91 -0.50 7.28
CA ASN A 38 -10.89 -0.87 8.69
C ASN A 38 -9.44 -1.16 9.12
N TYR A 39 -8.81 -0.18 9.76
CA TYR A 39 -7.41 -0.25 10.16
C TYR A 39 -7.20 -0.91 11.54
N GLN A 40 -8.24 -1.43 12.15
CA GLN A 40 -8.20 -1.95 13.54
C GLN A 40 -7.21 -3.11 13.71
N SER A 41 -7.15 -4.06 12.75
CA SER A 41 -6.20 -5.18 12.83
C SER A 41 -4.75 -4.70 12.76
N SER A 42 -4.44 -3.70 11.94
CA SER A 42 -3.12 -3.07 11.85
C SER A 42 -2.79 -2.31 13.12
N THR A 43 -3.77 -1.60 13.70
CA THR A 43 -3.64 -0.91 14.99
C THR A 43 -3.28 -1.88 16.11
N GLU A 44 -3.98 -3.00 16.24
CA GLU A 44 -3.69 -3.99 17.29
C GLU A 44 -2.32 -4.65 17.10
N LEU A 45 -1.90 -4.91 15.85
CA LEU A 45 -0.57 -5.39 15.56
C LEU A 45 0.51 -4.36 15.96
N LEU A 46 0.31 -3.08 15.61
CA LEU A 46 1.23 -2.01 15.98
C LEU A 46 1.34 -1.86 17.50
N LEU A 47 0.23 -1.96 18.23
CA LEU A 47 0.22 -1.92 19.69
C LEU A 47 1.06 -3.05 20.31
N GLN A 48 1.05 -4.26 19.73
CA GLN A 48 1.91 -5.36 20.19
C GLN A 48 3.40 -5.04 19.98
N TYR A 49 3.75 -4.43 18.84
CA TYR A 49 5.13 -4.00 18.59
C TYR A 49 5.57 -2.85 19.52
N LEU A 50 4.67 -1.93 19.87
CA LEU A 50 4.95 -0.86 20.82
C LEU A 50 5.29 -1.40 22.20
N ASP A 51 4.53 -2.37 22.71
CA ASP A 51 4.81 -3.00 24.01
C ASP A 51 6.11 -3.79 24.02
N SER A 52 6.55 -4.31 22.88
CA SER A 52 7.86 -4.95 22.74
C SER A 52 9.04 -3.95 22.70
N ARG A 53 8.79 -2.65 22.54
CA ARG A 53 9.75 -1.54 22.51
C ARG A 53 10.86 -1.68 21.46
N ILE A 54 10.56 -2.34 20.36
CA ILE A 54 11.53 -2.60 19.28
C ILE A 54 11.39 -1.64 18.08
N LEU A 55 10.27 -0.89 17.98
CA LEU A 55 10.06 0.00 16.85
C LEU A 55 10.85 1.30 17.01
N PRO A 56 11.80 1.60 16.11
CA PRO A 56 12.46 2.89 16.08
C PRO A 56 11.49 3.95 15.60
N GLY A 57 11.45 5.09 16.24
CA GLY A 57 10.57 6.18 15.89
C GLY A 57 10.49 7.25 16.96
N PHE A 58 9.57 8.15 16.81
CA PHE A 58 9.41 9.31 17.68
C PHE A 58 7.96 9.55 18.04
N VAL A 59 7.75 10.15 19.21
CA VAL A 59 6.45 10.61 19.73
C VAL A 59 6.51 12.09 19.99
N ALA A 60 5.48 12.81 19.59
CA ALA A 60 5.29 14.21 19.93
C ALA A 60 4.37 14.34 21.15
N LEU A 61 4.79 15.14 22.11
CA LEU A 61 3.98 15.54 23.25
C LEU A 61 3.67 17.04 23.18
N ASP A 62 2.41 17.40 23.31
CA ASP A 62 1.98 18.77 23.60
C ASP A 62 1.55 18.82 25.07
N ARG A 63 2.27 19.62 25.89
CA ARG A 63 2.01 19.75 27.34
C ARG A 63 1.87 18.40 28.06
N GLY A 64 2.79 17.47 27.73
CA GLY A 64 2.83 16.14 28.32
C GLY A 64 1.77 15.15 27.79
N ARG A 65 0.97 15.51 26.79
CA ARG A 65 -0.02 14.62 26.15
C ARG A 65 0.50 14.16 24.79
N VAL A 66 0.39 12.87 24.51
CA VAL A 66 0.71 12.32 23.19
C VAL A 66 -0.20 12.95 22.15
N CYS A 67 0.38 13.61 21.14
CA CYS A 67 -0.34 14.26 20.06
C CYS A 67 0.13 13.81 18.67
N GLY A 68 1.21 13.02 18.55
CA GLY A 68 1.66 12.47 17.28
C GLY A 68 2.71 11.38 17.48
N PHE A 69 2.90 10.58 16.46
CA PHE A 69 3.94 9.54 16.40
C PHE A 69 4.43 9.32 14.98
N THR A 70 5.61 8.72 14.85
CA THR A 70 6.14 8.15 13.60
C THR A 70 7.05 6.99 13.94
N PHE A 71 7.15 6.01 13.01
CA PHE A 71 8.10 4.90 13.16
C PHE A 71 8.62 4.43 11.80
N CYS A 72 9.69 3.65 11.84
CA CYS A 72 10.22 2.95 10.69
C CYS A 72 10.42 1.46 10.97
N VAL A 73 10.58 0.69 9.90
CA VAL A 73 10.92 -0.73 9.92
C VAL A 73 12.13 -0.95 9.06
N TYR A 74 13.09 -1.77 9.55
CA TYR A 74 14.26 -2.16 8.78
C TYR A 74 14.05 -3.51 8.11
N GLU A 75 14.35 -3.57 6.81
CA GLU A 75 14.25 -4.77 5.96
C GLU A 75 15.57 -5.01 5.22
N GLY A 76 16.56 -5.59 5.90
CA GLY A 76 17.89 -5.79 5.34
C GLY A 76 18.62 -4.46 5.09
N HIS A 77 18.87 -4.11 3.84
CA HIS A 77 19.53 -2.86 3.43
C HIS A 77 18.53 -1.70 3.20
N LYS A 78 17.26 -1.95 3.41
CA LYS A 78 16.16 -1.00 3.24
C LYS A 78 15.54 -0.62 4.58
N ALA A 79 15.10 0.63 4.69
CA ALA A 79 14.18 1.08 5.72
C ALA A 79 12.86 1.57 5.09
N VAL A 80 11.76 1.30 5.77
CA VAL A 80 10.44 1.80 5.39
C VAL A 80 9.95 2.71 6.51
N VAL A 81 9.58 3.96 6.17
CA VAL A 81 8.80 4.79 7.08
C VAL A 81 7.42 4.16 7.14
N GLY A 82 7.12 3.54 8.27
CA GLY A 82 5.94 2.69 8.41
C GLY A 82 4.67 3.52 8.57
N ASP A 83 4.75 4.57 9.38
CA ASP A 83 3.66 5.49 9.62
C ASP A 83 4.13 6.82 10.20
N ALA A 84 3.29 7.85 10.05
CA ALA A 84 3.39 9.14 10.73
C ALA A 84 1.98 9.72 10.88
N TYR A 85 1.58 10.06 12.09
CA TYR A 85 0.25 10.62 12.35
C TYR A 85 0.28 11.60 13.52
N ALA A 86 -0.48 12.68 13.40
CA ALA A 86 -0.62 13.66 14.46
C ALA A 86 -2.04 14.23 14.55
N VAL A 87 -2.43 14.64 15.74
CA VAL A 87 -3.70 15.31 16.01
C VAL A 87 -3.48 16.66 16.69
N ALA A 88 -4.29 17.64 16.29
CA ALA A 88 -4.37 18.94 16.94
C ALA A 88 -5.75 19.55 16.64
N ASP A 89 -6.10 20.62 17.36
CA ASP A 89 -7.36 21.33 17.13
C ASP A 89 -7.46 21.96 15.74
N ASN A 90 -6.30 22.21 15.09
CA ASN A 90 -6.21 22.76 13.75
C ASN A 90 -5.42 21.79 12.85
N PRO A 91 -5.93 21.45 11.64
CA PRO A 91 -5.24 20.56 10.69
C PRO A 91 -3.83 21.05 10.31
N SER A 92 -3.62 22.37 10.18
CA SER A 92 -2.29 22.92 9.87
C SER A 92 -1.29 22.71 11.02
N VAL A 93 -1.75 22.75 12.27
CA VAL A 93 -0.91 22.43 13.44
C VAL A 93 -0.58 20.95 13.47
N ALA A 94 -1.56 20.08 13.22
CA ALA A 94 -1.33 18.63 13.12
C ALA A 94 -0.29 18.30 12.04
N LEU A 95 -0.39 18.95 10.87
CA LEU A 95 0.57 18.79 9.79
C LEU A 95 1.99 19.24 10.20
N ASN A 96 2.12 20.38 10.89
CA ASN A 96 3.40 20.85 11.40
C ASN A 96 4.01 19.89 12.43
N ILE A 97 3.18 19.27 13.28
CA ILE A 97 3.65 18.22 14.22
C ILE A 97 4.19 17.02 13.42
N THR A 98 3.49 16.59 12.37
CA THR A 98 3.95 15.51 11.48
C THR A 98 5.29 15.83 10.84
N HIS A 99 5.47 17.04 10.30
CA HIS A 99 6.77 17.49 9.76
C HIS A 99 7.88 17.46 10.81
N THR A 100 7.57 17.90 12.04
CA THR A 100 8.51 17.92 13.16
C THR A 100 8.91 16.51 13.59
N LEU A 101 8.01 15.53 13.49
CA LEU A 101 8.27 14.10 13.75
C LEU A 101 9.10 13.45 12.64
N LEU A 102 8.79 13.78 11.38
CA LEU A 102 9.48 13.19 10.23
C LEU A 102 10.95 13.59 10.15
N ARG A 103 11.31 14.84 10.48
CA ARG A 103 12.69 15.32 10.38
C ARG A 103 13.69 14.46 11.16
N PRO A 104 13.55 14.21 12.49
CA PRO A 104 14.47 13.35 13.21
C PRO A 104 14.42 11.89 12.78
N LEU A 105 13.27 11.39 12.30
CA LEU A 105 13.19 10.05 11.76
C LEU A 105 14.01 9.92 10.46
N LEU A 106 13.85 10.85 9.53
CA LEU A 106 14.60 10.87 8.28
C LEU A 106 16.10 11.04 8.55
N ASP A 107 16.48 11.91 9.48
CA ASP A 107 17.87 12.09 9.89
C ASP A 107 18.47 10.78 10.45
N LEU A 108 17.74 10.09 11.32
CA LEU A 108 18.12 8.77 11.83
C LEU A 108 18.36 7.77 10.69
N LEU A 109 17.46 7.73 9.70
CA LEU A 109 17.56 6.80 8.58
C LEU A 109 18.68 7.16 7.60
N LEU A 110 18.93 8.45 7.37
CA LEU A 110 20.02 8.95 6.54
C LEU A 110 21.39 8.54 7.11
N HIS A 111 21.55 8.59 8.43
CA HIS A 111 22.78 8.24 9.12
C HIS A 111 22.90 6.75 9.45
N SER A 112 21.89 5.93 9.16
CA SER A 112 21.96 4.48 9.39
C SER A 112 22.95 3.82 8.41
N PRO A 113 24.06 3.21 8.88
CA PRO A 113 25.19 2.82 8.03
C PRO A 113 24.89 1.69 7.04
N ASN A 114 23.94 0.81 7.38
CA ASN A 114 23.60 -0.35 6.56
C ASN A 114 22.38 -0.13 5.68
N ILE A 115 21.82 1.07 5.69
CA ILE A 115 20.62 1.40 4.91
C ILE A 115 21.07 2.16 3.66
N SER A 116 20.85 1.54 2.52
CA SER A 116 21.08 2.14 1.19
C SER A 116 19.82 2.66 0.54
N ARG A 117 18.63 2.21 0.99
CA ARG A 117 17.34 2.61 0.44
C ARG A 117 16.32 2.94 1.53
N ILE A 118 15.55 4.00 1.33
CA ILE A 118 14.46 4.39 2.23
C ILE A 118 13.20 4.59 1.38
N GLU A 119 12.10 3.96 1.79
CA GLU A 119 10.79 4.05 1.13
C GLU A 119 9.74 4.54 2.11
N SER A 120 8.76 5.29 1.62
CA SER A 120 7.61 5.76 2.40
C SER A 120 6.37 5.88 1.52
N GLN A 121 5.22 5.48 2.05
CA GLN A 121 3.90 5.68 1.45
C GLN A 121 2.89 5.99 2.55
N LEU A 122 2.68 7.26 2.84
CA LEU A 122 1.80 7.73 3.92
C LEU A 122 0.43 8.10 3.34
N LEU A 123 -0.44 7.10 3.19
CA LEU A 123 -1.69 7.19 2.43
C LEU A 123 -2.70 8.21 2.98
N LEU A 124 -2.63 8.56 4.25
CA LEU A 124 -3.55 9.54 4.84
C LEU A 124 -3.25 10.99 4.42
N TYR A 125 -2.07 11.24 3.88
CA TYR A 125 -1.63 12.59 3.51
C TYR A 125 -1.84 12.84 2.01
N SER A 126 -2.46 13.97 1.68
CA SER A 126 -2.60 14.38 0.28
C SER A 126 -1.23 14.67 -0.35
N ALA A 127 -1.11 14.39 -1.64
CA ALA A 127 0.12 14.65 -2.39
C ALA A 127 0.59 16.10 -2.18
N GLY A 128 1.89 16.27 -1.93
CA GLY A 128 2.53 17.54 -1.63
C GLY A 128 2.42 18.01 -0.18
N SER A 129 1.51 17.47 0.63
CA SER A 129 1.26 18.02 1.97
C SER A 129 2.38 17.74 2.98
N ILE A 130 3.11 16.64 2.81
CA ILE A 130 4.22 16.23 3.68
C ILE A 130 5.55 16.15 2.91
N GLU A 131 5.63 16.70 1.71
CA GLU A 131 6.81 16.57 0.84
C GLU A 131 8.05 17.28 1.37
N GLU A 132 7.88 18.41 2.11
CA GLU A 132 8.99 19.28 2.50
C GLU A 132 10.11 18.54 3.25
N PRO A 133 9.87 17.79 4.37
CA PRO A 133 10.94 17.08 5.05
C PRO A 133 11.59 15.99 4.18
N PHE A 134 10.85 15.32 3.32
CA PHE A 134 11.38 14.32 2.38
C PHE A 134 12.22 14.97 1.28
N PHE A 135 11.73 16.05 0.70
CA PHE A 135 12.45 16.79 -0.33
C PHE A 135 13.80 17.33 0.17
N GLN A 136 13.80 17.91 1.38
CA GLN A 136 15.03 18.39 2.03
C GLN A 136 16.02 17.25 2.32
N ALA A 137 15.52 16.05 2.57
CA ALA A 137 16.31 14.84 2.77
C ALA A 137 16.76 14.18 1.44
N GLY A 138 16.39 14.73 0.27
CA GLY A 138 16.82 14.26 -1.05
C GLY A 138 15.96 13.13 -1.64
N PHE A 139 14.75 12.91 -1.14
CA PHE A 139 13.83 11.91 -1.69
C PHE A 139 13.24 12.35 -3.04
N VAL A 140 12.96 11.35 -3.87
CA VAL A 140 12.17 11.50 -5.10
C VAL A 140 10.71 11.19 -4.78
N MET A 141 9.80 12.05 -5.25
CA MET A 141 8.36 11.91 -5.08
C MET A 141 7.75 11.20 -6.28
N HIS A 142 6.90 10.23 -6.02
CA HIS A 142 6.12 9.51 -7.03
C HIS A 142 4.63 9.63 -6.71
N PRO A 143 3.88 10.53 -7.36
CA PRO A 143 2.45 10.68 -7.13
C PRO A 143 1.70 9.38 -7.42
N ARG A 144 0.80 9.01 -6.51
CA ARG A 144 -0.03 7.82 -6.60
C ARG A 144 -1.50 8.16 -6.41
N LEU A 145 -2.36 7.38 -7.02
CA LEU A 145 -3.79 7.48 -6.92
C LEU A 145 -4.33 6.32 -6.09
N TYR A 146 -5.13 6.63 -5.09
CA TYR A 146 -6.02 5.67 -4.44
C TYR A 146 -7.34 5.75 -5.18
N MET A 147 -7.67 4.69 -5.93
CA MET A 147 -8.86 4.65 -6.76
C MET A 147 -9.90 3.70 -6.16
N GLU A 148 -11.17 4.00 -6.40
CA GLU A 148 -12.31 3.26 -5.90
C GLU A 148 -13.32 3.00 -7.01
N TYR A 149 -13.96 1.84 -6.94
CA TYR A 149 -15.14 1.47 -7.72
C TYR A 149 -16.26 1.08 -6.76
N ASP A 150 -17.38 1.77 -6.82
CA ASP A 150 -18.58 1.46 -6.07
C ASP A 150 -19.44 0.47 -6.82
N PHE A 151 -19.82 -0.63 -6.17
CA PHE A 151 -20.81 -1.53 -6.74
C PHE A 151 -22.21 -0.92 -6.60
N PRO A 152 -23.03 -0.90 -7.68
CA PRO A 152 -24.40 -0.38 -7.62
C PRO A 152 -25.19 -1.12 -6.54
N ALA A 153 -25.88 -0.38 -5.67
CA ALA A 153 -26.79 -0.95 -4.70
C ALA A 153 -27.87 -1.76 -5.43
N ALA A 154 -28.02 -3.03 -5.04
CA ALA A 154 -29.12 -3.92 -5.41
C ALA A 154 -29.36 -4.11 -6.93
N LYS A 155 -28.40 -4.72 -7.64
CA LYS A 155 -28.81 -5.63 -8.71
C LYS A 155 -28.90 -7.05 -8.12
N PRO A 156 -29.97 -7.81 -8.40
CA PRO A 156 -30.08 -9.18 -7.90
C PRO A 156 -28.86 -9.99 -8.37
N ALA A 157 -28.35 -10.89 -7.51
CA ALA A 157 -27.20 -11.75 -7.79
C ALA A 157 -27.23 -12.44 -9.16
N THR A 158 -28.44 -12.65 -9.70
CA THR A 158 -28.69 -13.17 -11.05
C THR A 158 -28.18 -12.28 -12.19
N ALA A 159 -28.01 -10.96 -11.97
CA ALA A 159 -27.48 -10.04 -12.99
C ALA A 159 -25.96 -10.16 -13.16
N TYR A 160 -25.25 -10.77 -12.20
CA TYR A 160 -23.81 -10.99 -12.22
C TYR A 160 -23.44 -12.47 -12.46
N SER A 161 -24.46 -13.33 -12.71
CA SER A 161 -24.22 -14.74 -12.96
C SER A 161 -23.44 -14.93 -14.27
N GLN A 162 -22.21 -15.41 -14.14
CA GLN A 162 -21.26 -15.80 -15.17
C GLN A 162 -20.74 -14.65 -16.02
N SER A 163 -19.62 -14.05 -15.59
CA SER A 163 -18.78 -13.31 -16.52
C SER A 163 -18.45 -14.25 -17.70
N PRO A 164 -18.78 -13.90 -18.95
CA PRO A 164 -18.49 -14.75 -20.11
C PRO A 164 -16.98 -14.89 -20.38
N PHE A 165 -16.16 -14.31 -19.52
CA PHE A 165 -14.71 -14.25 -19.73
C PHE A 165 -14.08 -15.63 -19.83
N ALA A 166 -14.43 -16.55 -18.95
CA ALA A 166 -13.86 -17.90 -18.96
C ALA A 166 -14.17 -18.65 -20.28
N SER A 167 -15.36 -18.43 -20.86
CA SER A 167 -15.75 -19.05 -22.15
C SER A 167 -15.18 -18.33 -23.38
N GLN A 168 -14.58 -17.17 -23.21
CA GLN A 168 -13.95 -16.38 -24.30
C GLN A 168 -12.42 -16.53 -24.31
N LEU A 169 -11.86 -17.28 -23.34
CA LEU A 169 -10.43 -17.55 -23.32
C LEU A 169 -10.04 -18.52 -24.45
N PRO A 170 -8.84 -18.37 -25.05
CA PRO A 170 -8.28 -19.38 -25.92
C PRO A 170 -8.20 -20.75 -25.21
N ASP A 171 -8.39 -21.86 -25.92
CA ASP A 171 -8.44 -23.23 -25.37
C ASP A 171 -7.27 -23.59 -24.47
N HIS A 172 -6.11 -23.01 -24.73
CA HIS A 172 -4.89 -23.25 -23.95
C HIS A 172 -4.74 -22.33 -22.72
N ILE A 173 -5.63 -21.37 -22.52
CA ILE A 173 -5.64 -20.50 -21.35
C ILE A 173 -6.80 -20.91 -20.42
N GLU A 174 -6.53 -20.98 -19.14
CA GLU A 174 -7.57 -21.21 -18.14
C GLU A 174 -7.56 -20.15 -17.06
N LEU A 175 -8.74 -19.88 -16.53
CA LEU A 175 -8.96 -19.02 -15.40
C LEU A 175 -9.15 -19.91 -14.15
N CYS A 176 -8.33 -19.68 -13.15
CA CYS A 176 -8.36 -20.42 -11.89
C CYS A 176 -8.49 -19.46 -10.70
N ARG A 177 -9.09 -19.93 -9.61
CA ARG A 177 -8.96 -19.25 -8.32
C ARG A 177 -7.55 -19.40 -7.78
N TRP A 178 -7.14 -18.39 -7.00
CA TRP A 178 -5.88 -18.48 -6.28
C TRP A 178 -5.85 -19.72 -5.37
N SER A 179 -4.68 -20.33 -5.31
CA SER A 179 -4.37 -21.41 -4.36
C SER A 179 -2.90 -21.32 -3.93
N PRO A 180 -2.51 -21.93 -2.81
CA PRO A 180 -1.11 -21.97 -2.36
C PRO A 180 -0.13 -22.52 -3.41
N ALA A 181 -0.58 -23.38 -4.34
CA ALA A 181 0.25 -23.88 -5.43
C ALA A 181 0.71 -22.79 -6.40
N HIS A 182 0.02 -21.64 -6.44
CA HIS A 182 0.38 -20.51 -7.30
C HIS A 182 1.44 -19.58 -6.70
N TYR A 183 1.89 -19.81 -5.46
CA TYR A 183 2.74 -18.89 -4.73
C TYR A 183 4.07 -18.58 -5.45
N GLN A 184 4.82 -19.65 -5.79
CA GLN A 184 6.10 -19.50 -6.51
C GLN A 184 5.90 -18.97 -7.93
N PRO A 185 4.99 -19.53 -8.77
CA PRO A 185 4.73 -19.00 -10.10
C PRO A 185 4.24 -17.53 -10.12
N ALA A 186 3.50 -17.11 -9.09
CA ALA A 186 3.05 -15.73 -8.98
C ALA A 186 4.21 -14.77 -8.66
N ALA A 187 5.18 -15.18 -7.83
CA ALA A 187 6.37 -14.36 -7.59
C ALA A 187 7.22 -14.22 -8.86
N GLU A 188 7.34 -15.27 -9.65
CA GLU A 188 8.02 -15.24 -10.95
C GLU A 188 7.31 -14.28 -11.90
N LEU A 189 5.98 -14.37 -12.00
CA LEU A 189 5.16 -13.47 -12.81
C LEU A 189 5.29 -12.00 -12.36
N ILE A 190 5.29 -11.72 -11.04
CA ILE A 190 5.53 -10.37 -10.52
C ILE A 190 6.90 -9.88 -10.99
N HIS A 191 7.95 -10.62 -10.66
CA HIS A 191 9.31 -10.22 -11.00
C HIS A 191 9.46 -9.90 -12.49
N GLU A 192 9.03 -10.78 -13.38
CA GLU A 192 9.09 -10.58 -14.82
C GLU A 192 8.25 -9.39 -15.31
N SER A 193 7.07 -9.21 -14.74
CA SER A 193 6.14 -8.13 -15.13
C SER A 193 6.63 -6.74 -14.76
N TYR A 194 7.47 -6.62 -13.72
CA TYR A 194 7.96 -5.34 -13.22
C TYR A 194 9.38 -4.98 -13.66
N ILE A 195 10.04 -5.79 -14.51
CA ILE A 195 11.31 -5.41 -15.12
C ILE A 195 11.14 -4.13 -15.92
N GLY A 196 11.85 -3.06 -15.51
CA GLY A 196 11.76 -1.74 -16.15
C GLY A 196 10.45 -0.98 -15.91
N HIS A 197 9.59 -1.46 -15.01
CA HIS A 197 8.34 -0.80 -14.68
C HIS A 197 8.54 0.33 -13.64
N ILE A 198 7.74 1.39 -13.75
CA ILE A 198 7.83 2.55 -12.84
C ILE A 198 7.64 2.17 -11.36
N ASP A 199 6.77 1.21 -11.05
CA ASP A 199 6.53 0.77 -9.68
C ASP A 199 7.74 0.05 -9.07
N ALA A 200 8.68 -0.47 -9.88
CA ALA A 200 9.94 -1.02 -9.39
C ALA A 200 10.88 0.08 -8.85
N LEU A 201 10.68 1.34 -9.25
CA LEU A 201 11.38 2.49 -8.64
C LEU A 201 10.85 2.80 -7.24
N ILE A 202 9.59 2.47 -6.96
CA ILE A 202 8.88 2.78 -5.71
C ILE A 202 9.06 1.65 -4.69
N ASN A 203 8.96 0.38 -5.13
CA ASN A 203 9.08 -0.78 -4.27
C ASN A 203 10.15 -1.73 -4.84
N ASP A 204 11.28 -1.83 -4.16
CA ASP A 204 12.42 -2.67 -4.56
C ASP A 204 12.11 -4.18 -4.52
N GLN A 205 11.05 -4.61 -3.82
CA GLN A 205 10.62 -6.02 -3.78
C GLN A 205 10.27 -6.56 -5.18
N TYR A 206 9.95 -5.68 -6.13
CA TYR A 206 9.72 -6.07 -7.53
C TYR A 206 11.02 -6.33 -8.31
N CYS A 207 12.17 -5.83 -7.84
CA CYS A 207 13.43 -5.90 -8.57
C CYS A 207 14.10 -7.29 -8.55
N SER A 208 13.62 -8.23 -7.74
CA SER A 208 14.18 -9.58 -7.64
C SER A 208 13.11 -10.63 -7.34
N LEU A 209 13.37 -11.87 -7.73
CA LEU A 209 12.48 -12.99 -7.40
C LEU A 209 12.32 -13.16 -5.88
N HIS A 210 13.40 -13.03 -5.11
CA HIS A 210 13.35 -13.10 -3.65
C HIS A 210 12.52 -11.95 -3.06
N GLY A 211 12.64 -10.75 -3.59
CA GLY A 211 11.81 -9.60 -3.24
C GLY A 211 10.33 -9.86 -3.52
N SER A 212 10.02 -10.38 -4.73
CA SER A 212 8.64 -10.70 -5.12
C SER A 212 8.02 -11.80 -4.26
N LEU A 213 8.80 -12.80 -3.85
CA LEU A 213 8.37 -13.82 -2.87
C LEU A 213 8.05 -13.18 -1.51
N ARG A 214 8.91 -12.26 -1.03
CA ARG A 214 8.67 -11.54 0.22
C ARG A 214 7.43 -10.65 0.13
N PHE A 215 7.25 -9.96 -1.00
CA PHE A 215 6.06 -9.15 -1.25
C PHE A 215 4.78 -9.99 -1.16
N LEU A 216 4.73 -11.14 -1.82
CA LEU A 216 3.60 -12.06 -1.73
C LEU A 216 3.41 -12.60 -0.31
N HIS A 217 4.50 -12.91 0.39
CA HIS A 217 4.43 -13.34 1.79
C HIS A 217 3.76 -12.27 2.66
N ASN A 218 4.14 -11.01 2.46
CA ASN A 218 3.57 -9.90 3.19
C ASN A 218 2.06 -9.74 2.90
N ILE A 219 1.64 -9.80 1.63
CA ILE A 219 0.22 -9.72 1.25
C ILE A 219 -0.59 -10.87 1.87
N VAL A 220 -0.09 -12.10 1.79
CA VAL A 220 -0.86 -13.29 2.18
C VAL A 220 -0.89 -13.51 3.71
N ARG A 221 0.14 -13.04 4.43
CA ARG A 221 0.33 -13.37 5.84
C ARG A 221 0.11 -12.22 6.82
N PHE A 222 0.31 -10.98 6.36
CA PHE A 222 0.22 -9.82 7.24
C PHE A 222 -0.95 -8.90 6.85
N PRO A 223 -1.71 -8.37 7.83
CA PRO A 223 -2.89 -7.55 7.56
C PRO A 223 -2.58 -6.12 7.10
N GLY A 224 -1.32 -5.76 6.86
CA GLY A 224 -0.93 -4.41 6.43
C GLY A 224 -1.56 -3.93 5.12
N CYS A 225 -1.97 -4.88 4.25
CA CYS A 225 -2.75 -4.61 3.04
C CYS A 225 -4.17 -5.18 3.13
N GLY A 226 -4.75 -5.29 4.33
CA GLY A 226 -5.99 -6.00 4.59
C GLY A 226 -5.79 -7.52 4.74
N VAL A 227 -6.87 -8.24 4.97
CA VAL A 227 -6.86 -9.71 5.07
C VAL A 227 -6.97 -10.31 3.68
N PHE A 228 -5.94 -11.04 3.25
CA PHE A 228 -5.91 -11.69 1.94
C PHE A 228 -7.14 -12.58 1.71
N ASP A 229 -7.81 -12.40 0.57
CA ASP A 229 -9.02 -13.12 0.20
C ASP A 229 -8.76 -14.00 -1.03
N ALA A 230 -8.44 -15.27 -0.79
CA ALA A 230 -8.15 -16.25 -1.84
C ALA A 230 -9.36 -16.51 -2.75
N ASP A 231 -10.59 -16.42 -2.21
CA ASP A 231 -11.83 -16.64 -2.96
C ASP A 231 -12.14 -15.50 -3.94
N GLN A 232 -11.59 -14.32 -3.70
CA GLN A 232 -11.72 -13.14 -4.56
C GLN A 232 -10.48 -12.92 -5.45
N SER A 233 -9.48 -13.80 -5.36
CA SER A 233 -8.22 -13.71 -6.10
C SER A 233 -8.18 -14.72 -7.25
N TRP A 234 -7.72 -14.28 -8.42
CA TRP A 234 -7.78 -15.07 -9.66
C TRP A 234 -6.45 -15.05 -10.40
N VAL A 235 -6.17 -16.17 -11.09
CA VAL A 235 -5.00 -16.34 -11.95
C VAL A 235 -5.39 -16.82 -13.33
N LEU A 236 -4.61 -16.42 -14.33
CA LEU A 236 -4.65 -16.97 -15.69
C LEU A 236 -3.43 -17.89 -15.87
N ARG A 237 -3.65 -19.10 -16.33
CA ARG A 237 -2.60 -20.10 -16.55
C ARG A 237 -2.60 -20.59 -17.99
N ASP A 238 -1.42 -20.71 -18.59
CA ASP A 238 -1.25 -21.41 -19.89
C ASP A 238 -1.12 -22.90 -19.64
N LYS A 239 -2.09 -23.68 -20.11
CA LYS A 239 -2.16 -25.14 -19.93
C LYS A 239 -1.03 -25.88 -20.64
N ARG A 240 -0.40 -25.28 -21.65
CA ARG A 240 0.66 -25.92 -22.44
C ARG A 240 1.96 -26.12 -21.66
N ASN A 241 2.25 -25.20 -20.75
CA ASN A 241 3.49 -25.18 -19.96
C ASN A 241 3.26 -25.00 -18.46
N GLY A 242 2.00 -24.74 -18.04
CA GLY A 242 1.64 -24.53 -16.64
C GLY A 242 1.99 -23.16 -16.07
N SER A 243 2.57 -22.25 -16.85
CA SER A 243 2.98 -20.92 -16.37
C SER A 243 1.77 -20.03 -16.07
N LEU A 244 1.92 -19.16 -15.06
CA LEU A 244 0.98 -18.06 -14.85
C LEU A 244 1.25 -16.94 -15.85
N ILE A 245 0.20 -16.47 -16.50
CA ILE A 245 0.28 -15.40 -17.50
C ILE A 245 -0.42 -14.11 -17.03
N GLY A 246 -1.17 -14.21 -15.95
CA GLY A 246 -1.83 -13.07 -15.33
C GLY A 246 -2.41 -13.40 -13.97
N MET A 247 -2.58 -12.39 -13.15
CA MET A 247 -3.26 -12.53 -11.86
C MET A 247 -3.88 -11.21 -11.40
N VAL A 248 -4.93 -11.34 -10.58
CA VAL A 248 -5.47 -10.29 -9.71
C VAL A 248 -5.58 -10.85 -8.31
N LEU A 249 -4.94 -10.19 -7.35
CA LEU A 249 -4.96 -10.56 -5.94
C LEU A 249 -5.73 -9.50 -5.16
N CYS A 250 -6.62 -9.96 -4.28
CA CYS A 250 -7.49 -9.11 -3.49
C CYS A 250 -7.31 -9.40 -1.99
N SER A 251 -7.41 -8.35 -1.20
CA SER A 251 -7.55 -8.42 0.25
C SER A 251 -8.87 -7.77 0.66
N ARG A 252 -9.42 -8.18 1.79
CA ARG A 252 -10.56 -7.54 2.42
C ARG A 252 -10.06 -6.48 3.39
N VAL A 253 -10.41 -5.23 3.14
CA VAL A 253 -9.98 -4.08 3.95
C VAL A 253 -11.08 -3.53 4.87
N ALA A 254 -12.34 -3.89 4.60
CA ALA A 254 -13.48 -3.73 5.48
C ALA A 254 -14.47 -4.88 5.22
N GLU A 255 -15.52 -5.00 6.00
CA GLU A 255 -16.50 -6.10 5.89
C GLU A 255 -16.98 -6.32 4.45
N ASN A 256 -17.25 -5.24 3.74
CA ASN A 256 -17.79 -5.25 2.37
C ASN A 256 -16.93 -4.44 1.38
N VAL A 257 -15.65 -4.20 1.68
CA VAL A 257 -14.71 -3.49 0.79
C VAL A 257 -13.51 -4.36 0.51
N ALA A 258 -13.25 -4.61 -0.77
CA ALA A 258 -12.04 -5.28 -1.24
C ALA A 258 -10.95 -4.26 -1.62
N HIS A 259 -9.70 -4.69 -1.64
CA HIS A 259 -8.57 -3.93 -2.17
C HIS A 259 -7.76 -4.82 -3.12
N ILE A 260 -7.48 -4.33 -4.33
CA ILE A 260 -6.56 -5.01 -5.25
C ILE A 260 -5.14 -4.74 -4.76
N THR A 261 -4.50 -5.78 -4.26
CA THR A 261 -3.10 -5.72 -3.81
C THR A 261 -2.12 -5.94 -4.95
N GLN A 262 -2.56 -6.67 -6.00
CA GLN A 262 -1.74 -6.93 -7.19
C GLN A 262 -2.61 -7.21 -8.41
N LEU A 263 -2.23 -6.60 -9.55
CA LEU A 263 -2.76 -6.92 -10.88
C LEU A 263 -1.59 -6.89 -11.87
N CYS A 264 -1.28 -8.01 -12.49
CA CYS A 264 -0.27 -8.05 -13.54
C CYS A 264 -0.60 -9.08 -14.64
N ILE A 265 -0.07 -8.83 -15.83
CA ILE A 265 -0.10 -9.71 -16.99
C ILE A 265 1.31 -9.86 -17.50
N ALA A 266 1.74 -11.09 -17.76
CA ALA A 266 3.03 -11.40 -18.35
C ALA A 266 3.25 -10.61 -19.65
N THR A 267 4.46 -10.09 -19.83
CA THR A 267 4.77 -9.16 -20.92
C THR A 267 4.39 -9.72 -22.30
N ALA A 268 4.63 -11.02 -22.54
CA ALA A 268 4.28 -11.68 -23.80
C ALA A 268 2.77 -11.76 -24.08
N TYR A 269 1.93 -11.53 -23.05
CA TYR A 269 0.47 -11.62 -23.16
C TYR A 269 -0.23 -10.25 -23.02
N ARG A 270 0.54 -9.17 -22.93
CA ARG A 270 0.00 -7.79 -22.95
C ARG A 270 -0.58 -7.47 -24.33
N GLY A 271 -1.47 -6.48 -24.38
CA GLY A 271 -2.16 -6.10 -25.63
C GLY A 271 -3.36 -6.98 -26.00
N HIS A 272 -3.52 -8.17 -25.41
CA HIS A 272 -4.63 -9.10 -25.69
C HIS A 272 -5.88 -8.89 -24.80
N ARG A 273 -5.96 -7.76 -24.13
CA ARG A 273 -7.08 -7.38 -23.22
C ARG A 273 -7.28 -8.29 -21.99
N PHE A 274 -6.35 -9.21 -21.72
CA PHE A 274 -6.48 -10.12 -20.58
C PHE A 274 -6.58 -9.38 -19.23
N GLY A 275 -5.81 -8.31 -19.01
CA GLY A 275 -5.88 -7.54 -17.77
C GLY A 275 -7.26 -6.94 -17.50
N GLY A 276 -7.85 -6.28 -18.50
CA GLY A 276 -9.20 -5.72 -18.37
C GLY A 276 -10.29 -6.79 -18.19
N SER A 277 -10.16 -7.92 -18.89
CA SER A 277 -11.13 -9.02 -18.78
C SER A 277 -11.03 -9.74 -17.43
N LEU A 278 -9.80 -9.95 -16.93
CA LEU A 278 -9.56 -10.52 -15.61
C LEU A 278 -10.12 -9.62 -14.49
N LEU A 279 -9.90 -8.31 -14.61
CA LEU A 279 -10.44 -7.34 -13.66
C LEU A 279 -11.97 -7.30 -13.72
N LYS A 280 -12.60 -7.29 -14.90
CA LYS A 280 -14.06 -7.38 -15.04
C LYS A 280 -14.63 -8.65 -14.39
N HIS A 281 -13.94 -9.78 -14.55
CA HIS A 281 -14.32 -11.03 -13.89
C HIS A 281 -14.26 -10.90 -12.36
N CYS A 282 -13.18 -10.35 -11.83
CA CYS A 282 -13.02 -10.07 -10.41
C CYS A 282 -14.14 -9.16 -9.88
N LEU A 283 -14.43 -8.04 -10.58
CA LEU A 283 -15.52 -7.12 -10.22
C LEU A 283 -16.87 -7.83 -10.19
N SER A 284 -17.17 -8.65 -11.22
CA SER A 284 -18.43 -9.40 -11.27
C SER A 284 -18.57 -10.38 -10.11
N HIS A 285 -17.47 -11.03 -9.73
CA HIS A 285 -17.46 -11.99 -8.63
C HIS A 285 -17.63 -11.31 -7.27
N LEU A 286 -16.95 -10.19 -7.06
CA LEU A 286 -17.08 -9.37 -5.84
C LEU A 286 -18.51 -8.83 -5.68
N ALA A 287 -19.10 -8.32 -6.76
CA ALA A 287 -20.50 -7.88 -6.76
C ALA A 287 -21.48 -9.01 -6.38
N ALA A 288 -21.28 -10.21 -6.95
CA ALA A 288 -22.08 -11.40 -6.61
C ALA A 288 -21.87 -11.85 -5.16
N SER A 289 -20.71 -11.58 -4.58
CA SER A 289 -20.36 -11.88 -3.18
C SER A 289 -20.80 -10.79 -2.19
N GLY A 290 -21.52 -9.76 -2.65
CA GLY A 290 -22.11 -8.72 -1.79
C GLY A 290 -21.15 -7.62 -1.33
N PHE A 291 -20.00 -7.46 -2.00
CA PHE A 291 -19.13 -6.32 -1.74
C PHE A 291 -19.79 -5.00 -2.18
N ALA A 292 -19.57 -3.94 -1.41
CA ALA A 292 -20.09 -2.61 -1.72
C ALA A 292 -19.08 -1.78 -2.54
N ALA A 293 -17.79 -2.04 -2.39
CA ALA A 293 -16.74 -1.35 -3.13
C ALA A 293 -15.48 -2.20 -3.30
N ILE A 294 -14.65 -1.79 -4.25
CA ILE A 294 -13.28 -2.25 -4.39
C ILE A 294 -12.35 -1.07 -4.63
N THR A 295 -11.19 -1.11 -4.04
CA THR A 295 -10.17 -0.06 -4.12
C THR A 295 -8.86 -0.60 -4.68
N LEU A 296 -7.98 0.28 -5.11
CA LEU A 296 -6.61 -0.04 -5.52
C LEU A 296 -5.71 1.19 -5.37
N THR A 297 -4.39 0.98 -5.40
CA THR A 297 -3.42 2.05 -5.57
C THR A 297 -2.68 1.88 -6.89
N VAL A 298 -2.44 2.99 -7.60
CA VAL A 298 -1.70 3.02 -8.87
C VAL A 298 -0.81 4.24 -8.94
N THR A 299 0.38 4.11 -9.52
CA THR A 299 1.26 5.25 -9.80
C THR A 299 0.64 6.11 -10.90
N GLU A 300 0.50 7.41 -10.67
CA GLU A 300 -0.18 8.34 -11.59
C GLU A 300 0.48 8.34 -12.98
N ALA A 301 1.80 8.23 -13.05
CA ALA A 301 2.53 8.14 -14.31
C ALA A 301 2.33 6.80 -15.06
N ASN A 302 1.72 5.76 -14.44
CA ASN A 302 1.29 4.55 -15.15
C ASN A 302 -0.04 4.80 -15.87
N THR A 303 -0.02 5.68 -16.87
CA THR A 303 -1.20 6.15 -17.58
C THR A 303 -2.04 5.04 -18.21
N GLN A 304 -1.40 3.95 -18.66
CA GLN A 304 -2.12 2.79 -19.23
C GLN A 304 -2.98 2.08 -18.17
N ALA A 305 -2.47 1.90 -16.98
CA ALA A 305 -3.22 1.29 -15.89
C ALA A 305 -4.32 2.24 -15.39
N VAL A 306 -4.01 3.52 -15.20
CA VAL A 306 -4.98 4.55 -14.82
C VAL A 306 -6.16 4.55 -15.79
N GLN A 307 -5.89 4.61 -17.10
CA GLN A 307 -6.93 4.61 -18.12
C GLN A 307 -7.74 3.30 -18.15
N LEU A 308 -7.10 2.16 -17.89
CA LEU A 308 -7.81 0.89 -17.75
C LEU A 308 -8.83 0.95 -16.60
N TYR A 309 -8.43 1.47 -15.44
CA TYR A 309 -9.29 1.57 -14.27
C TYR A 309 -10.43 2.57 -14.48
N GLU A 310 -10.14 3.76 -15.01
CA GLU A 310 -11.16 4.77 -15.35
C GLU A 310 -12.18 4.25 -16.36
N ASN A 311 -11.74 3.54 -17.40
CA ASN A 311 -12.64 2.93 -18.40
C ASN A 311 -13.54 1.83 -17.79
N LEU A 312 -13.18 1.27 -16.64
CA LEU A 312 -13.99 0.31 -15.89
C LEU A 312 -14.90 0.96 -14.87
N GLY A 313 -14.79 2.29 -14.68
CA GLY A 313 -15.61 3.06 -13.76
C GLY A 313 -14.98 3.31 -12.40
N PHE A 314 -13.69 3.05 -12.25
CA PHE A 314 -12.97 3.53 -11.05
C PHE A 314 -12.82 5.04 -11.11
N PHE A 315 -12.88 5.68 -9.95
CA PHE A 315 -12.59 7.10 -9.79
C PHE A 315 -11.50 7.31 -8.74
N THR A 316 -10.76 8.40 -8.85
CA THR A 316 -9.75 8.77 -7.87
C THR A 316 -10.45 9.31 -6.62
N ARG A 317 -10.29 8.58 -5.51
CA ARG A 317 -10.78 8.98 -4.20
C ARG A 317 -9.78 9.86 -3.46
N HIS A 318 -8.50 9.55 -3.58
CA HIS A 318 -7.43 10.25 -2.88
C HIS A 318 -6.14 10.20 -3.71
N ARG A 319 -5.31 11.24 -3.60
CA ARG A 319 -4.00 11.33 -4.23
C ARG A 319 -2.95 11.54 -3.15
N PHE A 320 -1.90 10.73 -3.16
CA PHE A 320 -0.82 10.75 -2.18
C PHE A 320 0.53 10.53 -2.86
N ASP A 321 1.64 10.69 -2.12
CA ASP A 321 2.96 10.47 -2.66
C ASP A 321 3.60 9.19 -2.10
N ALA A 322 4.27 8.44 -2.96
CA ALA A 322 5.32 7.53 -2.54
C ALA A 322 6.65 8.29 -2.60
N MET A 323 7.43 8.22 -1.54
CA MET A 323 8.72 8.89 -1.39
C MET A 323 9.83 7.85 -1.33
N VAL A 324 10.84 8.01 -2.16
CA VAL A 324 11.96 7.04 -2.27
C VAL A 324 13.30 7.77 -2.26
N LEU A 325 14.20 7.27 -1.45
CA LEU A 325 15.60 7.66 -1.47
C LEU A 325 16.46 6.44 -1.71
N ASP A 326 17.30 6.50 -2.75
CA ASP A 326 18.35 5.53 -3.01
C ASP A 326 19.72 6.20 -2.77
N LYS A 327 20.35 5.89 -1.64
CA LYS A 327 21.63 6.49 -1.26
C LYS A 327 22.77 6.11 -2.22
N THR A 328 22.63 5.02 -2.99
CA THR A 328 23.64 4.61 -3.97
C THR A 328 23.69 5.55 -5.17
N GLN A 329 22.63 6.32 -5.38
CA GLN A 329 22.54 7.30 -6.47
C GLN A 329 22.87 8.73 -6.00
N MET A 330 23.10 8.93 -4.71
CA MET A 330 23.54 10.23 -4.20
C MET A 330 25.00 10.48 -4.60
N PRO A 331 25.35 11.73 -5.01
CA PRO A 331 26.76 12.08 -5.22
C PRO A 331 27.51 11.88 -3.89
N SER A 332 28.65 11.19 -3.97
CA SER A 332 29.53 11.03 -2.79
C SER A 332 29.81 12.40 -2.20
N PRO A 333 29.73 12.58 -0.86
CA PRO A 333 30.14 13.82 -0.27
C PRO A 333 31.59 14.09 -0.70
N GLN A 334 31.78 15.22 -1.41
CA GLN A 334 33.11 15.69 -1.75
C GLN A 334 33.83 15.95 -0.41
N GLY A 335 34.83 15.12 -0.09
CA GLY A 335 35.66 15.23 1.09
C GLY A 335 36.49 16.53 1.09
#